data_f995d3a41270a7502502927a08d6be5e
#
_entry.id   f995d3a41270a7502502927a08d6be5e
#
_cell.length_a   1.000
_cell.length_b   1.000
_cell.length_c   1.000
_cell.angle_alpha   90.00
_cell.angle_beta   90.00
_cell.angle_gamma   90.00
#
_symmetry.space_group_name_H-M   'P 1'
#
loop_
_entity.id
_entity.type
_entity.pdbx_description
1 polymer ?
#
loop_
_entity_poly.entity_id
_entity_poly.type
_entity_poly.pdbx_seq_one_letter_code
_entity_poly.pdbx_strand_id
1 'polypeptide(L)'
;MATGTAGIKHLLLYSLEHADLLFTQKRRYNKAFDKYYEEMKSISLDSNTLSEEEIADRLEYDTKKRPKPNELRIITQLLTEIKSVHEDEINELNYQTIQTVFQITRFLERELQFGSKRSKIQALKLIQSINGYASEAVLVRFLYHRELELRNSARYTYMWLSQGDPFRFFDEDIGMKLRQWDMMELHAILEHRKKVGYNTPTFIKWVNTSAEENVKIFFINEIRLYNETESAPILAKQLNARSVEIRGEAIKTLGKLKYKEVEPKLIEMYNVQPEEVKRQIISAIADLKTDKALGFLYNAYDEADNWGTKRVILKALYEYSAMGRKTFDQLERKADSHTAILFAHTKHPLINQLN
;
A
#
# COMPACT_ATOMS: atom_id res chain seq x y z
N MET A 1 -4.94 7.03 -12.98
CA MET A 1 -4.77 5.85 -12.11
C MET A 1 -5.09 6.11 -10.62
N ALA A 2 -5.83 7.17 -10.28
CA ALA A 2 -6.21 7.51 -8.90
C ALA A 2 -7.53 6.88 -8.41
N THR A 3 -8.25 6.18 -9.27
CA THR A 3 -9.58 5.61 -8.95
C THR A 3 -9.55 4.22 -8.30
N GLY A 4 -8.39 3.56 -8.25
CA GLY A 4 -8.30 2.20 -7.70
C GLY A 4 -8.22 2.13 -6.17
N THR A 5 -7.61 3.11 -5.52
CA THR A 5 -7.39 3.10 -4.07
C THR A 5 -8.64 3.47 -3.26
N ALA A 6 -9.47 4.38 -3.78
CA ALA A 6 -10.75 4.74 -3.15
C ALA A 6 -11.74 3.56 -3.18
N GLY A 7 -11.82 2.84 -4.30
CA GLY A 7 -12.72 1.68 -4.44
C GLY A 7 -12.38 0.51 -3.52
N ILE A 8 -11.09 0.25 -3.29
CA ILE A 8 -10.65 -0.85 -2.39
C ILE A 8 -10.91 -0.49 -0.91
N LYS A 9 -10.67 0.77 -0.51
CA LYS A 9 -11.06 1.26 0.83
C LYS A 9 -12.57 1.11 1.07
N HIS A 10 -13.39 1.43 0.09
CA HIS A 10 -14.85 1.34 0.21
C HIS A 10 -15.33 -0.11 0.36
N LEU A 11 -14.76 -1.05 -0.40
CA LEU A 11 -15.10 -2.49 -0.29
C LEU A 11 -14.69 -3.11 1.04
N LEU A 12 -13.55 -2.69 1.61
CA LEU A 12 -13.05 -3.18 2.90
C LEU A 12 -13.88 -2.70 4.10
N LEU A 13 -14.30 -1.45 4.09
CA LEU A 13 -15.20 -0.90 5.12
C LEU A 13 -16.59 -1.57 5.02
N TYR A 14 -17.10 -1.74 3.81
CA TYR A 14 -18.45 -2.27 3.57
C TYR A 14 -18.60 -3.76 3.93
N SER A 15 -17.60 -4.59 3.66
CA SER A 15 -17.69 -6.05 3.90
C SER A 15 -17.57 -6.45 5.38
N LEU A 16 -16.90 -5.64 6.20
CA LEU A 16 -16.71 -5.91 7.64
C LEU A 16 -17.88 -5.46 8.52
N GLU A 17 -18.68 -4.51 8.05
CA GLU A 17 -19.72 -3.85 8.87
C GLU A 17 -21.13 -4.37 8.63
N HIS A 18 -21.43 -4.91 7.44
CA HIS A 18 -22.81 -5.29 7.09
C HIS A 18 -23.22 -6.70 7.53
N ALA A 19 -22.29 -7.58 7.84
CA ALA A 19 -22.61 -8.97 8.20
C ALA A 19 -23.13 -9.15 9.64
N ASP A 20 -22.92 -8.15 10.54
CA ASP A 20 -23.16 -8.31 11.99
C ASP A 20 -24.18 -7.32 12.60
N LEU A 21 -24.88 -6.54 11.77
CA LEU A 21 -25.90 -5.62 12.30
C LEU A 21 -27.22 -6.37 12.56
N LEU A 22 -27.40 -6.84 13.78
CA LEU A 22 -28.72 -7.25 14.27
C LEU A 22 -29.76 -6.15 14.01
N PHE A 23 -31.00 -6.53 13.72
CA PHE A 23 -32.11 -5.63 13.34
C PHE A 23 -32.26 -4.38 14.24
N THR A 24 -31.95 -4.51 15.53
CA THR A 24 -31.95 -3.41 16.51
C THR A 24 -30.84 -2.38 16.29
N GLN A 25 -29.70 -2.78 15.77
CA GLN A 25 -28.59 -1.85 15.48
C GLN A 25 -28.89 -1.08 14.19
N LYS A 26 -29.47 -1.71 13.18
CA LYS A 26 -29.91 -1.04 11.95
C LYS A 26 -30.94 0.06 12.22
N ARG A 27 -31.91 -0.18 13.12
CA ARG A 27 -32.90 0.84 13.50
C ARG A 27 -32.26 2.04 14.22
N ARG A 28 -31.26 1.79 15.10
CA ARG A 28 -30.53 2.87 15.78
C ARG A 28 -29.66 3.66 14.83
N TYR A 29 -29.00 2.95 13.89
CA TYR A 29 -28.20 3.57 12.83
C TYR A 29 -29.08 4.49 11.97
N ASN A 30 -30.18 4.00 11.44
CA ASN A 30 -31.09 4.81 10.62
C ASN A 30 -31.59 6.04 11.37
N LYS A 31 -31.96 5.92 12.64
CA LYS A 31 -32.40 7.07 13.46
C LYS A 31 -31.30 8.12 13.65
N ALA A 32 -30.06 7.71 13.86
CA ALA A 32 -28.95 8.64 13.98
C ALA A 32 -28.54 9.22 12.63
N PHE A 33 -28.61 8.41 11.55
CA PHE A 33 -28.41 8.83 10.18
C PHE A 33 -29.40 9.95 9.81
N ASP A 34 -30.72 9.69 9.97
CA ASP A 34 -31.78 10.66 9.66
C ASP A 34 -31.61 11.97 10.48
N LYS A 35 -31.06 11.88 11.70
CA LYS A 35 -30.89 13.03 12.57
C LYS A 35 -29.65 13.86 12.25
N TYR A 36 -28.51 13.21 11.96
CA TYR A 36 -27.21 13.88 11.95
C TYR A 36 -26.51 13.93 10.59
N TYR A 37 -26.77 12.98 9.69
CA TYR A 37 -25.95 12.80 8.50
C TYR A 37 -25.91 14.02 7.58
N GLU A 38 -27.07 14.51 7.19
CA GLU A 38 -27.15 15.64 6.24
C GLU A 38 -26.57 16.92 6.83
N GLU A 39 -26.81 17.17 8.13
CA GLU A 39 -26.26 18.35 8.77
C GLU A 39 -24.75 18.24 9.00
N MET A 40 -24.24 17.08 9.45
CA MET A 40 -22.79 16.83 9.56
C MET A 40 -22.10 16.97 8.21
N LYS A 41 -22.71 16.49 7.14
CA LYS A 41 -22.21 16.63 5.77
C LYS A 41 -22.19 18.11 5.36
N SER A 42 -23.30 18.84 5.57
CA SER A 42 -23.40 20.27 5.25
C SER A 42 -22.34 21.09 5.99
N ILE A 43 -22.15 20.83 7.30
CA ILE A 43 -21.10 21.47 8.10
C ILE A 43 -19.71 21.13 7.60
N SER A 44 -19.46 19.86 7.27
CA SER A 44 -18.16 19.40 6.79
C SER A 44 -17.77 19.99 5.42
N LEU A 45 -18.74 20.37 4.60
CA LEU A 45 -18.54 20.96 3.28
C LEU A 45 -18.65 22.50 3.29
N ASP A 46 -18.97 23.11 4.43
CA ASP A 46 -19.07 24.57 4.54
C ASP A 46 -17.69 25.21 4.37
N SER A 47 -17.61 26.21 3.48
CA SER A 47 -16.36 26.94 3.22
C SER A 47 -15.94 27.84 4.39
N ASN A 48 -16.89 28.23 5.23
CA ASN A 48 -16.62 29.04 6.43
C ASN A 48 -16.24 28.15 7.60
N THR A 49 -15.28 28.57 8.40
CA THR A 49 -14.92 27.89 9.64
C THR A 49 -15.98 28.24 10.71
N LEU A 50 -16.61 27.21 11.25
CA LEU A 50 -17.64 27.32 12.28
C LEU A 50 -17.06 27.04 13.67
N SER A 51 -17.58 27.73 14.69
CA SER A 51 -17.24 27.47 16.08
C SER A 51 -17.92 26.20 16.63
N GLU A 52 -17.42 25.69 17.77
CA GLU A 52 -18.04 24.55 18.45
C GLU A 52 -19.51 24.83 18.83
N GLU A 53 -19.83 26.06 19.25
CA GLU A 53 -21.18 26.46 19.63
C GLU A 53 -22.12 26.46 18.40
N GLU A 54 -21.70 27.05 17.28
CA GLU A 54 -22.48 27.06 16.04
C GLU A 54 -22.74 25.64 15.52
N ILE A 55 -21.72 24.77 15.58
CA ILE A 55 -21.86 23.37 15.14
C ILE A 55 -22.80 22.61 16.07
N ALA A 56 -22.68 22.80 17.40
CA ALA A 56 -23.56 22.16 18.36
C ALA A 56 -25.02 22.59 18.18
N ASP A 57 -25.26 23.88 17.95
CA ASP A 57 -26.58 24.41 17.69
C ASP A 57 -27.18 23.86 16.39
N ARG A 58 -26.43 23.85 15.29
CA ARG A 58 -26.87 23.27 14.02
C ARG A 58 -27.20 21.78 14.13
N LEU A 59 -26.44 21.04 14.91
CA LEU A 59 -26.67 19.60 15.15
C LEU A 59 -27.76 19.34 16.20
N GLU A 60 -28.37 20.38 16.78
CA GLU A 60 -29.29 20.26 17.92
C GLU A 60 -28.75 19.36 19.05
N TYR A 61 -27.43 19.52 19.32
CA TYR A 61 -26.69 18.66 20.23
C TYR A 61 -26.36 19.38 21.53
N ASP A 62 -26.90 18.86 22.66
CA ASP A 62 -26.60 19.37 23.99
C ASP A 62 -25.26 18.85 24.49
N THR A 63 -24.21 19.68 24.39
CA THR A 63 -22.84 19.35 24.83
C THR A 63 -22.72 19.04 26.33
N LYS A 64 -23.69 19.40 27.15
CA LYS A 64 -23.72 19.08 28.59
C LYS A 64 -24.17 17.63 28.85
N LYS A 65 -24.85 17.01 27.90
CA LYS A 65 -25.24 15.60 28.00
C LYS A 65 -24.07 14.69 27.61
N ARG A 66 -23.88 13.63 28.42
CA ARG A 66 -22.92 12.58 28.05
C ARG A 66 -23.51 11.70 26.96
N PRO A 67 -22.92 11.64 25.79
CA PRO A 67 -23.41 10.80 24.72
C PRO A 67 -23.27 9.31 25.05
N LYS A 68 -24.22 8.51 24.58
CA LYS A 68 -24.19 7.06 24.80
C LYS A 68 -23.11 6.42 23.89
N PRO A 69 -22.34 5.44 24.39
CA PRO A 69 -21.28 4.82 23.59
C PRO A 69 -21.76 4.28 22.24
N ASN A 70 -22.96 3.71 22.17
CA ASN A 70 -23.53 3.20 20.91
C ASN A 70 -23.88 4.33 19.93
N GLU A 71 -24.32 5.48 20.42
CA GLU A 71 -24.59 6.67 19.60
C GLU A 71 -23.29 7.24 19.04
N LEU A 72 -22.24 7.38 19.86
CA LEU A 72 -20.91 7.83 19.43
C LEU A 72 -20.29 6.90 18.38
N ARG A 73 -20.48 5.60 18.52
CA ARG A 73 -20.02 4.64 17.52
C ARG A 73 -20.69 4.88 16.16
N ILE A 74 -22.01 5.12 16.16
CA ILE A 74 -22.75 5.43 14.92
C ILE A 74 -22.28 6.77 14.35
N ILE A 75 -22.17 7.82 15.16
CA ILE A 75 -21.70 9.14 14.73
C ILE A 75 -20.31 9.03 14.10
N THR A 76 -19.40 8.24 14.71
CA THR A 76 -18.06 8.02 14.16
C THR A 76 -18.13 7.29 12.80
N GLN A 77 -19.08 6.37 12.61
CA GLN A 77 -19.31 5.71 11.31
C GLN A 77 -19.82 6.70 10.26
N LEU A 78 -20.76 7.58 10.64
CA LEU A 78 -21.24 8.63 9.73
C LEU A 78 -20.13 9.59 9.31
N LEU A 79 -19.26 9.98 10.24
CA LEU A 79 -18.05 10.76 9.91
C LEU A 79 -17.15 10.02 8.91
N THR A 80 -16.92 8.72 9.13
CA THR A 80 -16.14 7.89 8.20
C THR A 80 -16.75 7.88 6.80
N GLU A 81 -18.07 7.75 6.71
CA GLU A 81 -18.81 7.75 5.45
C GLU A 81 -18.70 9.11 4.73
N ILE A 82 -18.95 10.21 5.43
CA ILE A 82 -18.79 11.56 4.88
C ILE A 82 -17.38 11.77 4.33
N LYS A 83 -16.36 11.40 5.12
CA LYS A 83 -14.97 11.55 4.68
C LYS A 83 -14.62 10.68 3.49
N SER A 84 -15.13 9.45 3.41
CA SER A 84 -14.84 8.55 2.29
C SER A 84 -15.42 9.00 0.96
N VAL A 85 -16.56 9.72 1.02
CA VAL A 85 -17.27 10.19 -0.19
C VAL A 85 -16.78 11.57 -0.65
N HIS A 86 -16.44 12.45 0.30
CA HIS A 86 -16.14 13.86 0.05
C HIS A 86 -14.71 14.26 0.45
N GLU A 87 -13.74 13.35 0.42
CA GLU A 87 -12.37 13.55 0.95
C GLU A 87 -11.72 14.86 0.48
N ASP A 88 -11.88 15.21 -0.79
CA ASP A 88 -11.23 16.38 -1.39
C ASP A 88 -12.03 17.69 -1.20
N GLU A 89 -13.28 17.63 -0.74
CA GLU A 89 -14.19 18.77 -0.58
C GLU A 89 -14.34 19.20 0.90
N ILE A 90 -13.87 18.39 1.84
CA ILE A 90 -14.06 18.62 3.28
C ILE A 90 -13.26 19.82 3.77
N ASN A 91 -13.93 20.70 4.50
CA ASN A 91 -13.29 21.65 5.40
C ASN A 91 -12.79 20.90 6.66
N GLU A 92 -11.50 20.58 6.69
CA GLU A 92 -10.89 19.80 7.79
C GLU A 92 -11.10 20.42 9.17
N LEU A 93 -11.15 21.76 9.28
CA LEU A 93 -11.40 22.42 10.57
C LEU A 93 -12.81 22.13 11.09
N ASN A 94 -13.83 22.29 10.26
CA ASN A 94 -15.20 21.98 10.62
C ASN A 94 -15.38 20.50 10.95
N TYR A 95 -14.76 19.63 10.16
CA TYR A 95 -14.80 18.19 10.35
C TYR A 95 -14.17 17.77 11.70
N GLN A 96 -13.05 18.39 12.08
CA GLN A 96 -12.41 18.18 13.39
C GLN A 96 -13.24 18.78 14.54
N THR A 97 -13.87 19.93 14.32
CA THR A 97 -14.75 20.55 15.32
C THR A 97 -15.98 19.68 15.60
N ILE A 98 -16.57 19.02 14.58
CA ILE A 98 -17.63 18.02 14.82
C ILE A 98 -17.14 16.90 15.74
N GLN A 99 -15.91 16.40 15.55
CA GLN A 99 -15.34 15.37 16.41
C GLN A 99 -15.18 15.85 17.86
N THR A 100 -14.84 17.12 18.05
CA THR A 100 -14.72 17.76 19.38
C THR A 100 -16.09 17.91 20.05
N VAL A 101 -17.07 18.43 19.34
CA VAL A 101 -18.46 18.58 19.84
C VAL A 101 -19.01 17.25 20.38
N PHE A 102 -18.80 16.15 19.65
CA PHE A 102 -19.22 14.82 20.09
C PHE A 102 -18.25 14.11 21.03
N GLN A 103 -17.11 14.70 21.38
CA GLN A 103 -16.06 14.11 22.21
C GLN A 103 -15.57 12.74 21.68
N ILE A 104 -15.43 12.60 20.37
CA ILE A 104 -15.08 11.33 19.70
C ILE A 104 -13.71 10.82 20.15
N THR A 105 -12.70 11.68 20.25
CA THR A 105 -11.36 11.30 20.74
C THR A 105 -11.45 10.61 22.11
N ARG A 106 -12.18 11.23 23.07
CA ARG A 106 -12.34 10.66 24.40
C ARG A 106 -13.07 9.31 24.39
N PHE A 107 -14.07 9.18 23.52
CA PHE A 107 -14.78 7.92 23.32
C PHE A 107 -13.84 6.83 22.81
N LEU A 108 -13.07 7.09 21.76
CA LEU A 108 -12.16 6.12 21.15
C LEU A 108 -11.03 5.73 22.10
N GLU A 109 -10.43 6.67 22.83
CA GLU A 109 -9.42 6.36 23.85
C GLU A 109 -10.00 5.49 24.99
N ARG A 110 -11.24 5.72 25.38
CA ARG A 110 -11.92 4.86 26.38
C ARG A 110 -12.15 3.44 25.85
N GLU A 111 -12.55 3.29 24.58
CA GLU A 111 -12.66 1.98 23.92
C GLU A 111 -11.30 1.28 23.85
N LEU A 112 -10.21 2.00 23.61
CA LEU A 112 -8.84 1.46 23.64
C LEU A 112 -8.43 0.99 25.04
N GLN A 113 -8.77 1.73 26.09
CA GLN A 113 -8.38 1.38 27.47
C GLN A 113 -9.21 0.22 28.03
N PHE A 114 -10.52 0.28 27.91
CA PHE A 114 -11.46 -0.58 28.63
C PHE A 114 -12.27 -1.52 27.74
N GLY A 115 -12.23 -1.34 26.42
CA GLY A 115 -12.98 -2.15 25.48
C GLY A 115 -12.47 -3.59 25.36
N SER A 116 -13.31 -4.45 24.77
CA SER A 116 -12.92 -5.80 24.35
C SER A 116 -11.83 -5.72 23.27
N LYS A 117 -11.16 -6.86 22.97
CA LYS A 117 -10.20 -6.94 21.86
C LYS A 117 -10.80 -6.39 20.54
N ARG A 118 -12.01 -6.82 20.20
CA ARG A 118 -12.73 -6.37 19.00
C ARG A 118 -12.97 -4.85 19.02
N SER A 119 -13.44 -4.32 20.15
CA SER A 119 -13.65 -2.87 20.32
C SER A 119 -12.37 -2.07 20.18
N LYS A 120 -11.25 -2.55 20.72
CA LYS A 120 -9.93 -1.91 20.58
C LYS A 120 -9.47 -1.84 19.12
N ILE A 121 -9.56 -2.95 18.39
CA ILE A 121 -9.19 -3.00 16.97
C ILE A 121 -10.11 -2.06 16.16
N GLN A 122 -11.42 -2.08 16.46
CA GLN A 122 -12.35 -1.19 15.78
C GLN A 122 -12.05 0.29 16.08
N ALA A 123 -11.74 0.64 17.33
CA ALA A 123 -11.36 2.01 17.69
C ALA A 123 -10.11 2.48 16.94
N LEU A 124 -9.08 1.63 16.83
CA LEU A 124 -7.86 1.94 16.05
C LEU A 124 -8.19 2.21 14.57
N LYS A 125 -9.02 1.38 13.95
CA LYS A 125 -9.46 1.57 12.56
C LYS A 125 -10.27 2.85 12.38
N LEU A 126 -11.19 3.14 13.30
CA LEU A 126 -11.99 4.37 13.26
C LEU A 126 -11.12 5.62 13.39
N ILE A 127 -10.11 5.62 14.27
CA ILE A 127 -9.15 6.73 14.40
C ILE A 127 -8.50 7.04 13.04
N GLN A 128 -8.07 6.04 12.30
CA GLN A 128 -7.48 6.23 10.96
C GLN A 128 -8.53 6.74 9.95
N SER A 129 -9.72 6.13 9.92
CA SER A 129 -10.73 6.44 8.91
C SER A 129 -11.32 7.84 9.02
N ILE A 130 -11.42 8.37 10.24
CA ILE A 130 -11.91 9.76 10.47
C ILE A 130 -10.77 10.79 10.52
N ASN A 131 -9.53 10.39 10.29
CA ASN A 131 -8.34 11.22 10.55
C ASN A 131 -8.36 11.81 11.97
N GLY A 132 -8.82 10.98 12.91
CA GLY A 132 -9.00 11.36 14.31
C GLY A 132 -7.69 11.36 15.07
N TYR A 133 -7.75 11.75 16.32
CA TYR A 133 -6.59 11.80 17.21
C TYR A 133 -6.67 10.71 18.29
N ALA A 134 -5.52 10.20 18.69
CA ALA A 134 -5.34 9.45 19.93
C ALA A 134 -3.97 9.78 20.52
N SER A 135 -3.89 9.84 21.84
CA SER A 135 -2.62 10.09 22.51
C SER A 135 -1.60 8.98 22.22
N GLU A 136 -0.36 9.36 21.84
CA GLU A 136 0.73 8.39 21.64
C GLU A 136 0.93 7.51 22.88
N ALA A 137 0.77 8.05 24.09
CA ALA A 137 0.88 7.28 25.33
C ALA A 137 -0.13 6.14 25.45
N VAL A 138 -1.32 6.29 24.84
CA VAL A 138 -2.33 5.23 24.77
C VAL A 138 -1.94 4.18 23.74
N LEU A 139 -1.44 4.59 22.57
CA LEU A 139 -1.08 3.69 21.45
C LEU A 139 0.16 2.85 21.75
N VAL A 140 1.20 3.44 22.37
CA VAL A 140 2.46 2.77 22.70
C VAL A 140 2.24 1.49 23.52
N ARG A 141 1.24 1.45 24.40
CA ARG A 141 0.89 0.25 25.20
C ARG A 141 0.54 -0.96 24.35
N PHE A 142 0.10 -0.76 23.10
CA PHE A 142 -0.34 -1.82 22.21
C PHE A 142 0.68 -2.18 21.13
N LEU A 143 1.74 -1.39 20.93
CA LEU A 143 2.77 -1.64 19.89
C LEU A 143 3.46 -3.00 20.06
N TYR A 144 3.52 -3.51 21.31
CA TYR A 144 4.17 -4.77 21.66
C TYR A 144 3.17 -5.78 22.24
N HIS A 145 1.90 -5.59 21.97
CA HIS A 145 0.86 -6.48 22.50
C HIS A 145 1.05 -7.91 21.97
N ARG A 146 0.81 -8.93 22.82
CA ARG A 146 0.97 -10.35 22.46
C ARG A 146 0.10 -10.79 21.28
N GLU A 147 -1.11 -10.27 21.20
CA GLU A 147 -2.06 -10.55 20.12
C GLU A 147 -1.66 -9.82 18.85
N LEU A 148 -1.34 -10.59 17.79
CA LEU A 148 -0.81 -10.07 16.52
C LEU A 148 -1.70 -9.01 15.87
N GLU A 149 -3.01 -9.27 15.79
CA GLU A 149 -3.97 -8.38 15.12
C GLU A 149 -4.05 -7.01 15.83
N LEU A 150 -4.17 -7.01 17.16
CA LEU A 150 -4.21 -5.76 17.94
C LEU A 150 -2.87 -5.02 17.84
N ARG A 151 -1.75 -5.74 17.91
CA ARG A 151 -0.42 -5.17 17.75
C ARG A 151 -0.24 -4.50 16.39
N ASN A 152 -0.59 -5.18 15.30
CA ASN A 152 -0.46 -4.62 13.95
C ASN A 152 -1.37 -3.41 13.77
N SER A 153 -2.65 -3.49 14.16
CA SER A 153 -3.56 -2.34 14.09
C SER A 153 -3.03 -1.14 14.89
N ALA A 154 -2.45 -1.36 16.08
CA ALA A 154 -1.87 -0.28 16.88
C ALA A 154 -0.64 0.33 16.21
N ARG A 155 0.25 -0.49 15.61
CA ARG A 155 1.42 -0.02 14.86
C ARG A 155 1.01 0.82 13.66
N TYR A 156 0.00 0.39 12.91
CA TYR A 156 -0.51 1.13 11.75
C TYR A 156 -1.13 2.46 12.17
N THR A 157 -1.94 2.47 13.24
CA THR A 157 -2.51 3.72 13.78
C THR A 157 -1.41 4.64 14.33
N TYR A 158 -0.39 4.08 14.97
CA TYR A 158 0.76 4.85 15.46
C TYR A 158 1.53 5.47 14.29
N MET A 159 1.82 4.70 13.22
CA MET A 159 2.44 5.25 12.00
C MET A 159 1.61 6.37 11.39
N TRP A 160 0.28 6.19 11.37
CA TRP A 160 -0.63 7.19 10.82
C TRP A 160 -0.53 8.53 11.54
N LEU A 161 -0.50 8.51 12.87
CA LEU A 161 -0.63 9.70 13.73
C LEU A 161 0.71 10.30 14.19
N SER A 162 1.75 9.48 14.38
CA SER A 162 2.99 9.93 15.02
C SER A 162 3.73 10.98 14.19
N GLN A 163 4.09 12.08 14.85
CA GLN A 163 4.94 13.13 14.28
C GLN A 163 6.43 12.91 14.61
N GLY A 164 6.74 12.05 15.58
CA GLY A 164 8.10 11.75 16.01
C GLY A 164 8.76 10.65 15.20
N ASP A 165 8.83 9.44 15.75
CA ASP A 165 9.42 8.26 15.10
C ASP A 165 8.35 7.20 14.76
N PRO A 166 7.64 7.37 13.64
CA PRO A 166 6.53 6.49 13.25
C PRO A 166 6.98 5.07 12.90
N PHE A 167 8.26 4.86 12.63
CA PHE A 167 8.81 3.59 12.13
C PHE A 167 9.63 2.83 13.18
N ARG A 168 9.68 3.30 14.44
CA ARG A 168 10.50 2.73 15.52
C ARG A 168 10.41 1.23 15.68
N PHE A 169 9.24 0.65 15.47
CA PHE A 169 9.01 -0.79 15.63
C PHE A 169 9.61 -1.64 14.50
N PHE A 170 9.97 -1.05 13.35
CA PHE A 170 10.78 -1.72 12.34
C PHE A 170 12.25 -1.76 12.73
N ASP A 171 12.74 -0.77 13.48
CA ASP A 171 14.10 -0.72 13.97
C ASP A 171 14.36 -1.72 15.10
N GLU A 172 13.32 -2.03 15.88
CA GLU A 172 13.41 -2.93 17.00
C GLU A 172 13.27 -4.41 16.61
N ASP A 173 13.02 -4.72 15.33
CA ASP A 173 12.87 -6.06 14.71
C ASP A 173 12.06 -7.07 15.54
N ILE A 174 11.02 -6.60 16.22
CA ILE A 174 10.19 -7.44 17.11
C ILE A 174 9.13 -8.16 16.27
N GLY A 175 9.53 -9.28 15.63
CA GLY A 175 8.65 -10.31 15.08
C GLY A 175 7.51 -9.78 14.21
N MET A 176 7.82 -8.91 13.24
CA MET A 176 6.83 -8.33 12.36
C MET A 176 6.56 -9.26 11.18
N LYS A 177 5.59 -10.14 11.34
CA LYS A 177 5.11 -10.98 10.23
C LYS A 177 4.09 -10.20 9.41
N LEU A 178 4.49 -9.79 8.20
CA LEU A 178 3.60 -9.12 7.25
C LEU A 178 2.90 -10.14 6.36
N ARG A 179 1.58 -10.06 6.30
CA ARG A 179 0.76 -10.72 5.28
C ARG A 179 0.56 -9.73 4.12
N GLN A 180 0.08 -10.21 2.99
CA GLN A 180 -0.19 -9.37 1.83
C GLN A 180 -1.09 -8.16 2.15
N TRP A 181 -2.11 -8.36 2.97
CA TRP A 181 -3.00 -7.30 3.46
C TRP A 181 -2.28 -6.25 4.31
N ASP A 182 -1.39 -6.69 5.19
CA ASP A 182 -0.58 -5.81 6.03
C ASP A 182 0.33 -4.91 5.17
N MET A 183 0.88 -5.44 4.07
CA MET A 183 1.70 -4.67 3.13
C MET A 183 0.89 -3.59 2.41
N MET A 184 -0.35 -3.90 2.00
CA MET A 184 -1.24 -2.92 1.36
C MET A 184 -1.62 -1.79 2.33
N GLU A 185 -1.92 -2.12 3.58
CA GLU A 185 -2.25 -1.13 4.61
C GLU A 185 -1.04 -0.23 4.93
N LEU A 186 0.14 -0.82 5.07
CA LEU A 186 1.38 -0.06 5.28
C LEU A 186 1.69 0.88 4.11
N HIS A 187 1.55 0.41 2.87
CA HIS A 187 1.72 1.25 1.69
C HIS A 187 0.74 2.43 1.69
N ALA A 188 -0.54 2.19 1.99
CA ALA A 188 -1.55 3.25 2.08
C ALA A 188 -1.21 4.28 3.16
N ILE A 189 -0.64 3.85 4.30
CA ILE A 189 -0.17 4.75 5.36
C ILE A 189 1.01 5.60 4.88
N LEU A 190 1.97 5.00 4.17
CA LEU A 190 3.11 5.73 3.61
C LEU A 190 2.64 6.80 2.61
N GLU A 191 1.72 6.46 1.71
CA GLU A 191 1.14 7.41 0.76
C GLU A 191 0.35 8.54 1.46
N HIS A 192 -0.43 8.21 2.48
CA HIS A 192 -1.12 9.22 3.29
C HIS A 192 -0.13 10.17 3.95
N ARG A 193 0.91 9.65 4.60
CA ARG A 193 1.94 10.48 5.25
C ARG A 193 2.63 11.42 4.26
N LYS A 194 2.95 10.92 3.07
CA LYS A 194 3.51 11.74 1.99
C LYS A 194 2.54 12.84 1.53
N LYS A 195 1.24 12.50 1.36
CA LYS A 195 0.18 13.47 0.99
C LYS A 195 0.07 14.59 2.02
N VAL A 196 0.23 14.28 3.31
CA VAL A 196 0.16 15.25 4.42
C VAL A 196 1.47 16.05 4.60
N GLY A 197 2.53 15.71 3.84
CA GLY A 197 3.78 16.45 3.83
C GLY A 197 4.86 15.92 4.79
N TYR A 198 4.71 14.72 5.34
CA TYR A 198 5.78 14.08 6.09
C TYR A 198 6.88 13.56 5.17
N ASN A 199 8.12 13.65 5.63
CA ASN A 199 9.26 13.10 4.91
C ASN A 199 9.14 11.58 4.76
N THR A 200 9.43 11.08 3.55
CA THR A 200 9.54 9.65 3.29
C THR A 200 10.85 9.13 3.89
N PRO A 201 10.82 8.05 4.67
CA PRO A 201 12.05 7.46 5.21
C PRO A 201 12.87 6.78 4.12
N THR A 202 14.16 6.56 4.37
CA THR A 202 15.01 5.75 3.50
C THR A 202 14.76 4.26 3.76
N PHE A 203 14.11 3.57 2.82
CA PHE A 203 13.63 2.19 2.99
C PHE A 203 14.73 1.14 3.02
N ILE A 204 15.86 1.37 2.36
CA ILE A 204 16.99 0.43 2.29
C ILE A 204 17.53 0.04 3.67
N LYS A 205 17.34 0.88 4.69
CA LYS A 205 17.71 0.59 6.08
C LYS A 205 17.08 -0.74 6.52
N TRP A 206 15.78 -0.88 6.35
CA TRP A 206 15.03 -2.06 6.82
C TRP A 206 15.20 -3.29 5.92
N VAL A 207 15.56 -3.11 4.65
CA VAL A 207 16.00 -4.23 3.80
C VAL A 207 17.25 -4.89 4.37
N ASN A 208 18.16 -4.09 4.95
CA ASN A 208 19.41 -4.61 5.51
C ASN A 208 19.27 -5.16 6.94
N THR A 209 18.41 -4.54 7.76
CA THR A 209 18.34 -4.84 9.21
C THR A 209 17.26 -5.83 9.58
N SER A 210 16.16 -5.94 8.84
CA SER A 210 15.08 -6.85 9.19
C SER A 210 15.50 -8.33 9.07
N ALA A 211 15.09 -9.16 10.03
CA ALA A 211 15.25 -10.62 9.96
C ALA A 211 14.14 -11.28 9.09
N GLU A 212 12.95 -10.67 9.01
CA GLU A 212 11.78 -11.24 8.35
C GLU A 212 11.79 -10.94 6.83
N GLU A 213 11.71 -12.01 6.03
CA GLU A 213 11.75 -11.90 4.55
C GLU A 213 10.63 -11.02 3.99
N ASN A 214 9.41 -11.19 4.49
CA ASN A 214 8.26 -10.41 4.01
C ASN A 214 8.41 -8.91 4.27
N VAL A 215 9.10 -8.53 5.35
CA VAL A 215 9.42 -7.13 5.64
C VAL A 215 10.46 -6.59 4.65
N LYS A 216 11.50 -7.39 4.33
CA LYS A 216 12.48 -7.02 3.30
C LYS A 216 11.82 -6.83 1.94
N ILE A 217 10.98 -7.80 1.52
CA ILE A 217 10.25 -7.75 0.26
C ILE A 217 9.35 -6.51 0.20
N PHE A 218 8.65 -6.19 1.28
CA PHE A 218 7.84 -4.98 1.38
C PHE A 218 8.69 -3.74 1.10
N PHE A 219 9.79 -3.56 1.81
CA PHE A 219 10.61 -2.36 1.62
C PHE A 219 11.34 -2.31 0.27
N ILE A 220 11.72 -3.46 -0.31
CA ILE A 220 12.24 -3.52 -1.69
C ILE A 220 11.17 -3.02 -2.68
N ASN A 221 9.89 -3.34 -2.45
CA ASN A 221 8.79 -2.84 -3.26
C ASN A 221 8.57 -1.33 -3.07
N GLU A 222 8.67 -0.84 -1.82
CA GLU A 222 8.56 0.60 -1.54
C GLU A 222 9.71 1.40 -2.19
N ILE A 223 10.95 0.89 -2.16
CA ILE A 223 12.10 1.48 -2.90
C ILE A 223 11.74 1.68 -4.38
N ARG A 224 11.10 0.69 -5.00
CA ARG A 224 10.67 0.77 -6.40
C ARG A 224 9.54 1.79 -6.61
N LEU A 225 8.52 1.77 -5.76
CA LEU A 225 7.33 2.62 -5.89
C LEU A 225 7.66 4.10 -5.64
N TYR A 226 8.59 4.37 -4.71
CA TYR A 226 9.06 5.72 -4.41
C TYR A 226 10.24 6.17 -5.29
N ASN A 227 10.69 5.31 -6.21
CA ASN A 227 11.83 5.57 -7.10
C ASN A 227 13.10 5.99 -6.33
N GLU A 228 13.42 5.30 -5.25
CA GLU A 228 14.57 5.58 -4.37
C GLU A 228 15.87 5.11 -5.04
N THR A 229 16.33 5.86 -6.05
CA THR A 229 17.49 5.50 -6.89
C THR A 229 18.79 5.43 -6.10
N GLU A 230 18.93 6.23 -5.05
CA GLU A 230 20.11 6.26 -4.18
C GLU A 230 20.34 4.94 -3.43
N SER A 231 19.29 4.16 -3.24
CA SER A 231 19.35 2.85 -2.60
C SER A 231 19.84 1.72 -3.53
N ALA A 232 19.89 1.94 -4.84
CA ALA A 232 20.20 0.90 -5.80
C ALA A 232 21.57 0.22 -5.59
N PRO A 233 22.69 0.92 -5.29
CA PRO A 233 23.99 0.27 -5.06
C PRO A 233 23.98 -0.66 -3.84
N ILE A 234 23.22 -0.31 -2.81
CA ILE A 234 23.09 -1.12 -1.58
C ILE A 234 22.13 -2.29 -1.85
N LEU A 235 21.02 -2.04 -2.54
CA LEU A 235 20.04 -3.06 -2.92
C LEU A 235 20.67 -4.16 -3.79
N ALA A 236 21.66 -3.83 -4.63
CA ALA A 236 22.38 -4.80 -5.46
C ALA A 236 23.05 -5.92 -4.64
N LYS A 237 23.34 -5.71 -3.35
CA LYS A 237 23.85 -6.77 -2.46
C LYS A 237 22.82 -7.89 -2.24
N GLN A 238 21.52 -7.60 -2.38
CA GLN A 238 20.45 -8.57 -2.22
C GLN A 238 20.35 -9.57 -3.39
N LEU A 239 21.09 -9.35 -4.48
CA LEU A 239 21.25 -10.35 -5.55
C LEU A 239 21.90 -11.64 -5.07
N ASN A 240 22.63 -11.59 -3.95
CA ASN A 240 23.26 -12.75 -3.31
C ASN A 240 22.43 -13.31 -2.13
N ALA A 241 21.19 -12.82 -1.93
CA ALA A 241 20.32 -13.32 -0.85
C ALA A 241 20.03 -14.82 -1.04
N ARG A 242 19.87 -15.57 0.06
CA ARG A 242 19.49 -16.99 0.01
C ARG A 242 18.06 -17.18 -0.50
N SER A 243 17.15 -16.30 -0.13
CA SER A 243 15.76 -16.31 -0.57
C SER A 243 15.67 -15.97 -2.07
N VAL A 244 14.97 -16.82 -2.81
CA VAL A 244 14.69 -16.65 -4.24
C VAL A 244 13.79 -15.42 -4.45
N GLU A 245 12.84 -15.23 -3.56
CA GLU A 245 11.89 -14.15 -3.59
C GLU A 245 12.57 -12.79 -3.38
N ILE A 246 13.47 -12.67 -2.40
CA ILE A 246 14.24 -11.44 -2.16
C ILE A 246 15.12 -11.12 -3.38
N ARG A 247 15.83 -12.13 -3.94
CA ARG A 247 16.63 -11.91 -5.16
C ARG A 247 15.76 -11.41 -6.31
N GLY A 248 14.62 -12.05 -6.53
CA GLY A 248 13.71 -11.70 -7.61
C GLY A 248 13.16 -10.27 -7.49
N GLU A 249 12.69 -9.86 -6.32
CA GLU A 249 12.20 -8.50 -6.11
C GLU A 249 13.33 -7.45 -6.18
N ALA A 250 14.55 -7.79 -5.73
CA ALA A 250 15.71 -6.92 -5.89
C ALA A 250 16.07 -6.71 -7.39
N ILE A 251 16.10 -7.79 -8.20
CA ILE A 251 16.34 -7.74 -9.64
C ILE A 251 15.31 -6.84 -10.31
N LYS A 252 14.03 -7.09 -10.06
CA LYS A 252 12.92 -6.31 -10.62
C LYS A 252 13.01 -4.82 -10.25
N THR A 253 13.34 -4.53 -8.99
CA THR A 253 13.48 -3.16 -8.51
C THR A 253 14.66 -2.45 -9.14
N LEU A 254 15.83 -3.10 -9.25
CA LEU A 254 17.02 -2.53 -9.88
C LEU A 254 16.79 -2.24 -11.37
N GLY A 255 16.04 -3.11 -12.07
CA GLY A 255 15.62 -2.85 -13.47
C GLY A 255 14.73 -1.61 -13.57
N LYS A 256 13.71 -1.48 -12.71
CA LYS A 256 12.79 -0.33 -12.70
C LYS A 256 13.48 0.98 -12.31
N LEU A 257 14.43 0.95 -11.39
CA LEU A 257 15.28 2.09 -11.04
C LEU A 257 16.31 2.43 -12.14
N LYS A 258 16.41 1.60 -13.19
CA LYS A 258 17.37 1.77 -14.30
C LYS A 258 18.83 1.83 -13.83
N TYR A 259 19.17 1.05 -12.81
CA TYR A 259 20.53 0.97 -12.28
C TYR A 259 21.42 0.12 -13.20
N LYS A 260 22.07 0.77 -14.18
CA LYS A 260 22.81 0.12 -15.28
C LYS A 260 24.02 -0.66 -14.83
N GLU A 261 24.63 -0.29 -13.73
CA GLU A 261 25.83 -0.92 -13.17
C GLU A 261 25.58 -2.38 -12.76
N VAL A 262 24.33 -2.77 -12.57
CA VAL A 262 23.97 -4.13 -12.16
C VAL A 262 23.97 -5.13 -13.34
N GLU A 263 23.89 -4.66 -14.59
CA GLU A 263 23.70 -5.51 -15.78
C GLU A 263 24.73 -6.63 -15.90
N PRO A 264 26.06 -6.39 -15.75
CA PRO A 264 27.05 -7.48 -15.86
C PRO A 264 26.79 -8.59 -14.83
N LYS A 265 26.37 -8.22 -13.62
CA LYS A 265 26.07 -9.19 -12.56
C LYS A 265 24.81 -9.99 -12.87
N LEU A 266 23.77 -9.37 -13.46
CA LEU A 266 22.55 -10.05 -13.87
C LEU A 266 22.84 -11.09 -14.96
N ILE A 267 23.69 -10.76 -15.93
CA ILE A 267 24.10 -11.67 -17.00
C ILE A 267 24.90 -12.85 -16.43
N GLU A 268 25.89 -12.57 -15.56
CA GLU A 268 26.73 -13.61 -14.92
C GLU A 268 25.89 -14.63 -14.15
N MET A 269 24.89 -14.15 -13.39
CA MET A 269 24.12 -15.05 -12.53
C MET A 269 22.98 -15.80 -13.25
N TYR A 270 22.64 -15.46 -14.49
CA TYR A 270 21.45 -15.93 -15.19
C TYR A 270 21.32 -17.47 -15.22
N ASN A 271 22.37 -18.16 -15.68
CA ASN A 271 22.31 -19.61 -15.93
C ASN A 271 22.10 -20.46 -14.68
N VAL A 272 22.49 -19.94 -13.52
CA VAL A 272 22.37 -20.66 -12.21
C VAL A 272 21.09 -20.34 -11.45
N GLN A 273 20.19 -19.54 -12.04
CA GLN A 273 18.95 -19.15 -11.38
C GLN A 273 17.76 -20.06 -11.77
N PRO A 274 16.75 -20.18 -10.88
CA PRO A 274 15.46 -20.77 -11.23
C PRO A 274 14.77 -20.00 -12.37
N GLU A 275 13.91 -20.68 -13.13
CA GLU A 275 13.24 -20.10 -14.31
C GLU A 275 12.46 -18.80 -14.02
N GLU A 276 11.87 -18.68 -12.87
CA GLU A 276 11.18 -17.46 -12.47
C GLU A 276 12.14 -16.27 -12.33
N VAL A 277 13.28 -16.48 -11.68
CA VAL A 277 14.32 -15.45 -11.53
C VAL A 277 14.98 -15.14 -12.88
N LYS A 278 15.18 -16.13 -13.74
CA LYS A 278 15.64 -15.91 -15.11
C LYS A 278 14.75 -14.93 -15.87
N ARG A 279 13.42 -15.12 -15.78
CA ARG A 279 12.46 -14.19 -16.40
C ARG A 279 12.52 -12.79 -15.81
N GLN A 280 12.74 -12.67 -14.51
CA GLN A 280 12.93 -11.37 -13.85
C GLN A 280 14.22 -10.67 -14.30
N ILE A 281 15.32 -11.43 -14.46
CA ILE A 281 16.59 -10.91 -15.02
C ILE A 281 16.37 -10.37 -16.42
N ILE A 282 15.71 -11.12 -17.30
CA ILE A 282 15.42 -10.69 -18.67
C ILE A 282 14.59 -9.39 -18.66
N SER A 283 13.55 -9.33 -17.81
CA SER A 283 12.73 -8.14 -17.69
C SER A 283 13.51 -6.94 -17.17
N ALA A 284 14.38 -7.14 -16.18
CA ALA A 284 15.24 -6.07 -15.65
C ALA A 284 16.21 -5.56 -16.72
N ILE A 285 16.87 -6.44 -17.47
CA ILE A 285 17.75 -6.09 -18.58
C ILE A 285 16.98 -5.29 -19.66
N ALA A 286 15.72 -5.68 -19.95
CA ALA A 286 14.87 -4.93 -20.86
C ALA A 286 14.56 -3.50 -20.34
N ASP A 287 14.39 -3.33 -19.04
CA ASP A 287 14.18 -2.01 -18.43
C ASP A 287 15.47 -1.14 -18.46
N LEU A 288 16.67 -1.75 -18.34
CA LEU A 288 17.97 -1.05 -18.35
C LEU A 288 18.32 -0.43 -19.72
N LYS A 289 17.98 -1.09 -20.82
CA LYS A 289 18.16 -0.63 -22.20
C LYS A 289 19.58 -0.15 -22.53
N THR A 290 20.58 -0.97 -22.26
CA THR A 290 22.00 -0.58 -22.43
C THR A 290 22.59 -0.91 -23.81
N ASP A 291 21.85 -1.56 -24.67
CA ASP A 291 22.28 -2.17 -25.97
C ASP A 291 23.40 -3.24 -25.87
N LYS A 292 24.16 -3.27 -24.77
CA LYS A 292 25.21 -4.27 -24.54
C LYS A 292 24.64 -5.68 -24.31
N ALA A 293 23.43 -5.74 -23.78
CA ALA A 293 22.77 -7.00 -23.44
C ALA A 293 22.06 -7.68 -24.63
N LEU A 294 22.04 -7.08 -25.82
CA LEU A 294 21.35 -7.68 -26.98
C LEU A 294 21.91 -9.03 -27.36
N GLY A 295 23.26 -9.18 -27.35
CA GLY A 295 23.93 -10.46 -27.59
C GLY A 295 23.54 -11.51 -26.53
N PHE A 296 23.46 -11.11 -25.28
CA PHE A 296 22.99 -11.98 -24.20
C PHE A 296 21.53 -12.43 -24.42
N LEU A 297 20.63 -11.52 -24.75
CA LEU A 297 19.20 -11.84 -24.98
C LEU A 297 19.03 -12.79 -26.18
N TYR A 298 19.86 -12.62 -27.24
CA TYR A 298 19.86 -13.53 -28.38
C TYR A 298 20.27 -14.94 -27.96
N ASN A 299 21.39 -15.09 -27.27
CA ASN A 299 21.89 -16.39 -26.81
C ASN A 299 20.91 -17.04 -25.80
N ALA A 300 20.39 -16.25 -24.89
CA ALA A 300 19.40 -16.72 -23.90
C ALA A 300 18.12 -17.26 -24.56
N TYR A 301 17.71 -16.72 -25.73
CA TYR A 301 16.59 -17.26 -26.49
C TYR A 301 16.90 -18.65 -27.09
N ASP A 302 18.09 -18.80 -27.66
CA ASP A 302 18.51 -20.09 -28.27
C ASP A 302 18.67 -21.18 -27.17
N GLU A 303 19.18 -20.83 -26.00
CA GLU A 303 19.38 -21.73 -24.86
C GLU A 303 18.09 -22.03 -24.05
N ALA A 304 17.06 -21.24 -24.22
CA ALA A 304 15.85 -21.42 -23.41
C ALA A 304 14.99 -22.58 -23.92
N ASP A 305 14.69 -23.55 -23.05
CA ASP A 305 13.75 -24.64 -23.35
C ASP A 305 12.29 -24.26 -22.98
N ASN A 306 12.13 -23.37 -22.02
CA ASN A 306 10.82 -22.97 -21.48
C ASN A 306 10.15 -21.90 -22.34
N TRP A 307 8.93 -22.18 -22.81
CA TRP A 307 8.13 -21.26 -23.64
C TRP A 307 7.83 -19.93 -22.95
N GLY A 308 7.59 -19.96 -21.64
CA GLY A 308 7.38 -18.76 -20.85
C GLY A 308 8.60 -17.85 -20.87
N THR A 309 9.79 -18.41 -20.74
CA THR A 309 11.07 -17.69 -20.81
C THR A 309 11.33 -17.16 -22.20
N LYS A 310 11.14 -17.99 -23.27
CA LYS A 310 11.22 -17.51 -24.66
C LYS A 310 10.31 -16.32 -24.93
N ARG A 311 9.06 -16.36 -24.45
CA ARG A 311 8.11 -15.26 -24.61
C ARG A 311 8.60 -13.98 -23.96
N VAL A 312 9.14 -14.05 -22.72
CA VAL A 312 9.68 -12.87 -22.03
C VAL A 312 10.89 -12.28 -22.78
N ILE A 313 11.76 -13.13 -23.31
CA ILE A 313 12.91 -12.67 -24.11
C ILE A 313 12.45 -11.98 -25.41
N LEU A 314 11.49 -12.57 -26.13
CA LEU A 314 10.95 -11.98 -27.36
C LEU A 314 10.29 -10.63 -27.10
N LYS A 315 9.51 -10.52 -26.01
CA LYS A 315 8.95 -9.24 -25.59
C LYS A 315 10.05 -8.22 -25.27
N ALA A 316 11.06 -8.64 -24.49
CA ALA A 316 12.20 -7.81 -24.18
C ALA A 316 12.87 -7.26 -25.43
N LEU A 317 13.22 -8.11 -26.41
CA LEU A 317 13.84 -7.72 -27.68
C LEU A 317 12.94 -6.78 -28.50
N TYR A 318 11.65 -7.07 -28.59
CA TYR A 318 10.69 -6.28 -29.36
C TYR A 318 10.52 -4.85 -28.82
N GLU A 319 10.54 -4.68 -27.50
CA GLU A 319 10.36 -3.40 -26.79
C GLU A 319 11.68 -2.66 -26.51
N TYR A 320 12.83 -3.31 -26.74
CA TYR A 320 14.15 -2.83 -26.31
C TYR A 320 14.59 -1.55 -27.04
N SER A 321 14.81 -1.66 -28.35
CA SER A 321 15.27 -0.59 -29.22
C SER A 321 15.05 -0.99 -30.68
N ALA A 322 15.42 -0.10 -31.63
CA ALA A 322 15.41 -0.43 -33.03
C ALA A 322 16.37 -1.62 -33.38
N MET A 323 17.50 -1.73 -32.66
CA MET A 323 18.44 -2.85 -32.80
C MET A 323 17.84 -4.14 -32.21
N GLY A 324 17.15 -4.06 -31.08
CA GLY A 324 16.41 -5.18 -30.49
C GLY A 324 15.35 -5.73 -31.42
N ARG A 325 14.60 -4.87 -32.14
CA ARG A 325 13.64 -5.30 -33.17
C ARG A 325 14.30 -5.99 -34.32
N LYS A 326 15.46 -5.52 -34.79
CA LYS A 326 16.23 -6.24 -35.83
C LYS A 326 16.64 -7.63 -35.37
N THR A 327 17.07 -7.77 -34.12
CA THR A 327 17.40 -9.06 -33.51
C THR A 327 16.18 -9.97 -33.43
N PHE A 328 15.03 -9.42 -33.02
CA PHE A 328 13.74 -10.11 -33.01
C PHE A 328 13.35 -10.63 -34.40
N ASP A 329 13.46 -9.78 -35.46
CA ASP A 329 13.15 -10.15 -36.83
C ASP A 329 14.12 -11.22 -37.38
N GLN A 330 15.39 -11.21 -36.96
CA GLN A 330 16.35 -12.25 -37.29
C GLN A 330 15.97 -13.62 -36.69
N LEU A 331 15.54 -13.63 -35.43
CA LEU A 331 15.05 -14.83 -34.75
C LEU A 331 13.76 -15.36 -35.41
N GLU A 332 12.84 -14.46 -35.75
CA GLU A 332 11.58 -14.82 -36.40
C GLU A 332 11.80 -15.54 -37.74
N ARG A 333 12.76 -15.07 -38.55
CA ARG A 333 13.12 -15.73 -39.85
C ARG A 333 13.67 -17.14 -39.68
N LYS A 334 14.21 -17.46 -38.51
CA LYS A 334 14.76 -18.80 -38.19
C LYS A 334 13.74 -19.69 -37.46
N ALA A 335 12.59 -19.11 -37.06
CA ALA A 335 11.58 -19.79 -36.26
C ALA A 335 10.93 -20.94 -37.05
N ASP A 336 10.73 -22.07 -36.39
CA ASP A 336 9.93 -23.17 -36.91
C ASP A 336 8.39 -22.87 -36.70
N SER A 337 7.55 -23.77 -37.22
CA SER A 337 6.09 -23.60 -37.16
C SER A 337 5.56 -23.52 -35.72
N HIS A 338 6.24 -24.14 -34.75
CA HIS A 338 5.82 -24.12 -33.34
C HIS A 338 6.22 -22.80 -32.69
N THR A 339 7.43 -22.34 -32.85
CA THR A 339 7.91 -21.09 -32.21
C THR A 339 7.39 -19.84 -32.91
N ALA A 340 7.00 -19.90 -34.20
CA ALA A 340 6.40 -18.79 -34.96
C ALA A 340 5.17 -18.17 -34.23
N ILE A 341 4.43 -18.97 -33.49
CA ILE A 341 3.26 -18.52 -32.71
C ILE A 341 3.66 -17.54 -31.59
N LEU A 342 4.87 -17.68 -31.01
CA LEU A 342 5.36 -16.77 -29.97
C LEU A 342 5.66 -15.38 -30.53
N PHE A 343 6.19 -15.31 -31.75
CA PHE A 343 6.47 -14.06 -32.43
C PHE A 343 5.17 -13.32 -32.79
N ALA A 344 4.21 -14.07 -33.38
CA ALA A 344 2.88 -13.50 -33.67
C ALA A 344 2.20 -12.96 -32.41
N HIS A 345 2.26 -13.72 -31.31
CA HIS A 345 1.73 -13.32 -30.01
C HIS A 345 2.41 -12.05 -29.48
N THR A 346 3.73 -11.94 -29.58
CA THR A 346 4.49 -10.77 -29.10
C THR A 346 4.14 -9.50 -29.89
N LYS A 347 3.83 -9.62 -31.19
CA LYS A 347 3.42 -8.49 -32.04
C LYS A 347 1.97 -8.07 -31.84
N HIS A 348 1.15 -8.87 -31.18
CA HIS A 348 -0.29 -8.63 -31.10
C HIS A 348 -0.62 -7.38 -30.28
N PRO A 349 -1.37 -6.39 -30.83
CA PRO A 349 -1.59 -5.09 -30.18
C PRO A 349 -2.26 -5.19 -28.80
N LEU A 350 -3.22 -6.11 -28.61
CA LEU A 350 -3.93 -6.29 -27.35
C LEU A 350 -3.02 -6.73 -26.20
N ILE A 351 -1.94 -7.43 -26.50
CA ILE A 351 -0.99 -7.92 -25.49
C ILE A 351 -0.07 -6.79 -25.03
N ASN A 352 0.23 -5.85 -25.90
CA ASN A 352 1.03 -4.68 -25.59
C ASN A 352 0.26 -3.59 -24.83
N GLN A 353 -1.08 -3.69 -24.75
CA GLN A 353 -1.95 -2.76 -24.00
C GLN A 353 -2.30 -3.23 -22.57
N LEU A 354 -2.02 -4.51 -22.24
CA LEU A 354 -2.38 -5.13 -20.96
C LEU A 354 -1.26 -5.08 -19.91
N ASN A 355 -0.20 -4.27 -20.13
CA ASN A 355 0.95 -4.14 -19.21
C ASN A 355 1.19 -2.72 -18.74
#